data_e43a72284b97307c0a3d745d95a91fed
#
_entry.id   e43a72284b97307c0a3d745d95a91fed
#
_cell.length_a   1.000
_cell.length_b   1.000
_cell.length_c   1.000
_cell.angle_alpha   90.00
_cell.angle_beta   90.00
_cell.angle_gamma   90.00
#
_symmetry.space_group_name_H-M   'P 1'
#
loop_
_entity.id
_entity.type
_entity.pdbx_description
1 polymer ?
#
loop_
_entity_poly.entity_id
_entity_poly.type
_entity_poly.pdbx_seq_one_letter_code
_entity_poly.pdbx_strand_id
1 'polypeptide(L)'
;MVTFKSTKTFFASPEIIPAIVKDITGTFTNEGYQVQAQDLISGGYDISITKGNMFKLGMKTALKVHIYPANEQIRVDAGVGIFGQQAVPTLISMFLFWPVLITQISGMIAQAKMDDKVMMIAADTIAREAYRNTNNNTAAPAGGKFCTQCGKSMPAEALFCSGCGAKL
;
A
#
# COMPACT_ATOMS: atom_id res chain seq x y z
N MET A 1 -3.35 -22.08 -1.11
CA MET A 1 -2.94 -21.47 -2.38
C MET A 1 -3.43 -20.04 -2.40
N VAL A 2 -2.56 -19.07 -2.60
CA VAL A 2 -2.94 -17.66 -2.73
C VAL A 2 -3.04 -17.34 -4.20
N THR A 3 -4.17 -16.81 -4.64
CA THR A 3 -4.34 -16.35 -6.02
C THR A 3 -4.38 -14.83 -6.01
N PHE A 4 -3.33 -14.19 -6.52
CA PHE A 4 -3.33 -12.74 -6.68
C PHE A 4 -4.15 -12.37 -7.91
N LYS A 5 -5.17 -11.54 -7.71
CA LYS A 5 -6.09 -11.10 -8.76
C LYS A 5 -5.72 -9.73 -9.32
N SER A 6 -5.11 -8.89 -8.49
CA SER A 6 -4.72 -7.54 -8.84
C SER A 6 -3.23 -7.37 -8.61
N THR A 7 -2.51 -6.97 -9.64
CA THR A 7 -1.07 -6.65 -9.59
C THR A 7 -0.87 -5.27 -10.17
N LYS A 8 -0.13 -4.42 -9.46
CA LYS A 8 0.24 -3.09 -9.94
C LYS A 8 1.69 -2.77 -9.59
N THR A 9 2.38 -2.17 -10.54
CA THR A 9 3.75 -1.68 -10.34
C THR A 9 3.74 -0.16 -10.33
N PHE A 10 4.42 0.43 -9.36
CA PHE A 10 4.54 1.87 -9.18
C PHE A 10 5.98 2.29 -9.35
N PHE A 11 6.22 3.37 -10.10
CA PHE A 11 7.53 4.00 -10.21
C PHE A 11 7.78 4.88 -8.99
N ALA A 12 8.39 4.30 -7.97
CA ALA A 12 8.68 4.98 -6.71
C ALA A 12 9.86 4.28 -6.01
N SER A 13 10.60 5.03 -5.19
CA SER A 13 11.70 4.47 -4.39
C SER A 13 11.17 3.41 -3.41
N PRO A 14 11.83 2.25 -3.30
CA PRO A 14 11.47 1.21 -2.32
C PRO A 14 11.45 1.69 -0.86
N GLU A 15 12.13 2.79 -0.55
CA GLU A 15 12.13 3.38 0.80
C GLU A 15 10.73 3.81 1.27
N ILE A 16 9.79 3.97 0.34
CA ILE A 16 8.40 4.34 0.64
C ILE A 16 7.57 3.13 1.11
N ILE A 17 8.03 1.90 0.89
CA ILE A 17 7.27 0.69 1.24
C ILE A 17 6.75 0.70 2.68
N PRO A 18 7.54 1.03 3.72
CA PRO A 18 7.04 1.08 5.09
C PRO A 18 5.89 2.09 5.30
N ALA A 19 5.91 3.21 4.58
CA ALA A 19 4.82 4.19 4.63
C ALA A 19 3.53 3.64 4.01
N ILE A 20 3.63 2.93 2.89
CA ILE A 20 2.49 2.26 2.25
C ILE A 20 1.89 1.20 3.18
N VAL A 21 2.73 0.37 3.80
CA VAL A 21 2.32 -0.66 4.77
C VAL A 21 1.58 -0.03 5.94
N LYS A 22 2.12 1.05 6.50
CA LYS A 22 1.51 1.80 7.61
C LYS A 22 0.13 2.33 7.25
N ASP A 23 -0.03 2.91 6.07
CA ASP A 23 -1.30 3.49 5.63
C ASP A 23 -2.36 2.42 5.34
N ILE A 24 -1.96 1.31 4.70
CA ILE A 24 -2.85 0.16 4.48
C ILE A 24 -3.30 -0.41 5.83
N THR A 25 -2.36 -0.71 6.73
CA THR A 25 -2.68 -1.30 8.03
C THR A 25 -3.56 -0.37 8.85
N GLY A 26 -3.26 0.92 8.90
CA GLY A 26 -4.04 1.92 9.61
C GLY A 26 -5.47 2.05 9.06
N THR A 27 -5.62 2.15 7.75
CA THR A 27 -6.93 2.30 7.12
C THR A 27 -7.84 1.11 7.39
N PHE A 28 -7.35 -0.12 7.19
CA PHE A 28 -8.16 -1.31 7.39
C PHE A 28 -8.42 -1.60 8.87
N THR A 29 -7.48 -1.29 9.77
CA THR A 29 -7.71 -1.40 11.21
C THR A 29 -8.81 -0.45 11.68
N ASN A 30 -8.81 0.80 11.22
CA ASN A 30 -9.85 1.79 11.53
C ASN A 30 -11.24 1.37 11.00
N GLU A 31 -11.30 0.57 9.96
CA GLU A 31 -12.53 0.00 9.42
C GLU A 31 -12.98 -1.30 10.12
N GLY A 32 -12.30 -1.70 11.20
CA GLY A 32 -12.63 -2.87 12.00
C GLY A 32 -12.14 -4.19 11.43
N TYR A 33 -11.17 -4.18 10.53
CA TYR A 33 -10.48 -5.38 10.08
C TYR A 33 -9.32 -5.74 11.00
N GLN A 34 -9.04 -7.02 11.13
CA GLN A 34 -7.81 -7.50 11.74
C GLN A 34 -6.71 -7.53 10.66
N VAL A 35 -5.64 -6.81 10.89
CA VAL A 35 -4.52 -6.68 9.96
C VAL A 35 -3.27 -7.23 10.60
N GLN A 36 -2.56 -8.10 9.89
CA GLN A 36 -1.25 -8.62 10.28
C GLN A 36 -0.28 -8.33 9.13
N ALA A 37 0.79 -7.62 9.43
CA ALA A 37 1.87 -7.36 8.49
C ALA A 37 3.14 -8.09 8.97
N GLN A 38 3.84 -8.73 8.05
CA GLN A 38 5.08 -9.46 8.29
C GLN A 38 6.14 -9.01 7.29
N ASP A 39 7.34 -8.77 7.79
CA ASP A 39 8.50 -8.48 6.95
C ASP A 39 8.94 -9.74 6.20
N LEU A 40 9.28 -9.58 4.95
CA LEU A 40 9.88 -10.63 4.14
C LEU A 40 11.39 -10.44 4.05
N ILE A 41 12.14 -11.54 4.05
CA ILE A 41 13.60 -11.53 3.93
C ILE A 41 14.05 -10.82 2.64
N SER A 42 13.19 -10.77 1.62
CA SER A 42 13.41 -10.06 0.36
C SER A 42 13.29 -8.53 0.44
N GLY A 43 13.07 -7.96 1.62
CA GLY A 43 12.84 -6.52 1.83
C GLY A 43 11.44 -6.03 1.50
N GLY A 44 10.47 -6.96 1.39
CA GLY A 44 9.06 -6.65 1.18
C GLY A 44 8.20 -6.97 2.40
N TYR A 45 6.88 -6.84 2.24
CA TYR A 45 5.88 -7.11 3.27
C TYR A 45 4.78 -8.03 2.78
N ASP A 46 4.34 -8.95 3.65
CA ASP A 46 3.11 -9.74 3.50
C ASP A 46 2.06 -9.23 4.48
N ILE A 47 0.97 -8.70 3.99
CA ILE A 47 -0.13 -8.16 4.79
C ILE A 47 -1.35 -9.07 4.63
N SER A 48 -1.89 -9.51 5.77
CA SER A 48 -3.13 -10.29 5.84
C SER A 48 -4.24 -9.44 6.45
N ILE A 49 -5.34 -9.26 5.74
CA ILE A 49 -6.49 -8.45 6.16
C ILE A 49 -7.71 -9.37 6.29
N THR A 50 -8.26 -9.50 7.50
CA THR A 50 -9.38 -10.40 7.82
C THR A 50 -10.50 -9.64 8.52
N LYS A 51 -11.75 -10.03 8.28
CA LYS A 51 -12.91 -9.47 9.00
C LYS A 51 -13.23 -10.33 10.23
N GLY A 52 -13.25 -9.71 11.41
CA GLY A 52 -13.25 -10.39 12.71
C GLY A 52 -14.36 -11.42 13.01
N ASN A 53 -15.49 -11.40 12.28
CA ASN A 53 -16.61 -12.32 12.57
C ASN A 53 -16.57 -13.66 11.84
N MET A 54 -15.65 -13.87 10.89
CA MET A 54 -15.52 -15.14 10.16
C MET A 54 -14.67 -16.21 10.89
N PHE A 55 -14.13 -15.87 12.05
CA PHE A 55 -13.30 -16.77 12.84
C PHE A 55 -14.06 -17.99 13.40
N LYS A 56 -15.39 -17.89 13.50
CA LYS A 56 -16.24 -18.93 14.10
C LYS A 56 -16.47 -20.16 13.23
N LEU A 57 -16.15 -20.11 11.94
CA LEU A 57 -16.38 -21.21 10.99
C LEU A 57 -15.10 -21.90 10.49
N GLY A 58 -13.93 -21.64 11.08
CA GLY A 58 -12.69 -22.33 10.71
C GLY A 58 -12.12 -21.99 9.32
N MET A 59 -12.83 -21.22 8.51
CA MET A 59 -12.37 -20.75 7.21
C MET A 59 -11.93 -19.30 7.28
N LYS A 60 -10.61 -19.09 7.29
CA LYS A 60 -10.03 -17.77 7.25
C LYS A 60 -9.83 -17.34 5.80
N THR A 61 -10.80 -16.64 5.24
CA THR A 61 -10.59 -15.92 4.00
C THR A 61 -9.93 -14.59 4.35
N ALA A 62 -8.71 -14.39 3.92
CA ALA A 62 -7.98 -13.16 4.09
C ALA A 62 -7.69 -12.53 2.73
N LEU A 63 -7.79 -11.22 2.66
CA LEU A 63 -7.12 -10.49 1.60
C LEU A 63 -5.63 -10.51 1.91
N LYS A 64 -4.84 -11.04 0.98
CA LYS A 64 -3.39 -11.03 1.05
C LYS A 64 -2.85 -9.93 0.16
N VAL A 65 -1.95 -9.14 0.70
CA VAL A 65 -1.26 -8.09 -0.02
C VAL A 65 0.24 -8.31 0.12
N HIS A 66 0.92 -8.52 -0.99
CA HIS A 66 2.38 -8.56 -1.04
C HIS A 66 2.88 -7.25 -1.63
N ILE A 67 3.80 -6.61 -0.93
CA ILE A 67 4.47 -5.39 -1.38
C ILE A 67 5.96 -5.67 -1.36
N TYR A 68 6.63 -5.51 -2.48
CA TYR A 68 8.05 -5.78 -2.57
C TYR A 68 8.76 -4.88 -3.58
N PRO A 69 10.08 -4.64 -3.36
CA PRO A 69 10.90 -3.89 -4.29
C PRO A 69 11.13 -4.69 -5.58
N ALA A 70 11.05 -4.03 -6.73
CA ALA A 70 11.30 -4.60 -8.03
C ALA A 70 12.06 -3.59 -8.90
N ASN A 71 13.40 -3.61 -8.87
CA ASN A 71 14.27 -2.73 -9.70
C ASN A 71 13.85 -1.24 -9.68
N GLU A 72 14.06 -0.53 -8.59
CA GLU A 72 13.67 0.89 -8.41
C GLU A 72 12.15 1.15 -8.55
N GLN A 73 11.35 0.12 -8.48
CA GLN A 73 9.90 0.18 -8.52
C GLN A 73 9.33 -0.56 -7.31
N ILE A 74 8.08 -0.28 -7.00
CA ILE A 74 7.34 -0.99 -5.98
C ILE A 74 6.26 -1.81 -6.66
N ARG A 75 6.26 -3.13 -6.43
CA ARG A 75 5.19 -4.00 -6.90
C ARG A 75 4.26 -4.34 -5.75
N VAL A 76 2.97 -4.19 -6.01
CA VAL A 76 1.88 -4.50 -5.09
C VAL A 76 1.01 -5.55 -5.72
N ASP A 77 0.93 -6.72 -5.09
CA ASP A 77 0.07 -7.83 -5.48
C ASP A 77 -1.02 -7.99 -4.41
N ALA A 78 -2.29 -7.91 -4.79
CA ALA A 78 -3.42 -8.12 -3.91
C ALA A 78 -4.27 -9.29 -4.39
N GLY A 79 -4.72 -10.13 -3.47
CA GLY A 79 -5.52 -11.29 -3.82
C GLY A 79 -6.11 -12.00 -2.62
N VAL A 80 -7.06 -12.89 -2.89
CA VAL A 80 -7.73 -13.65 -1.85
C VAL A 80 -6.96 -14.94 -1.57
N GLY A 81 -6.61 -15.16 -0.32
CA GLY A 81 -6.05 -16.40 0.17
C GLY A 81 -7.03 -17.11 1.10
N ILE A 82 -7.20 -18.41 0.91
CA ILE A 82 -7.91 -19.28 1.86
C ILE A 82 -6.84 -19.88 2.76
N PHE A 83 -6.85 -19.55 4.03
CA PHE A 83 -5.95 -20.10 5.03
C PHE A 83 -6.74 -20.99 5.99
N GLY A 84 -6.50 -22.27 5.90
CA GLY A 84 -6.90 -23.27 6.88
C GLY A 84 -5.74 -24.22 7.08
N GLN A 85 -5.47 -24.61 8.31
CA GLN A 85 -4.55 -25.70 8.58
C GLN A 85 -5.06 -26.96 7.85
N GLN A 86 -4.17 -27.54 7.05
CA GLN A 86 -4.37 -28.77 6.28
C GLN A 86 -5.38 -28.66 5.12
N ALA A 87 -4.82 -28.47 3.93
CA ALA A 87 -5.48 -28.83 2.70
C ALA A 87 -5.76 -30.34 2.71
N VAL A 88 -6.98 -30.71 3.08
CA VAL A 88 -7.48 -32.05 2.75
C VAL A 88 -8.07 -31.92 1.36
N PRO A 89 -7.48 -32.55 0.35
CA PRO A 89 -8.07 -32.59 -0.99
C PRO A 89 -9.18 -33.62 -0.98
N THR A 90 -10.37 -33.22 -0.59
CA THR A 90 -11.54 -34.06 -0.78
C THR A 90 -12.42 -33.43 -1.85
N LEU A 91 -12.28 -33.95 -3.06
CA LEU A 91 -13.13 -33.66 -4.23
C LEU A 91 -14.64 -33.87 -3.93
N ILE A 92 -14.97 -34.54 -2.83
CA ILE A 92 -16.35 -34.84 -2.40
C ILE A 92 -17.03 -33.61 -1.79
N SER A 93 -16.28 -32.66 -1.24
CA SER A 93 -16.86 -31.46 -0.62
C SER A 93 -17.39 -30.44 -1.62
N MET A 94 -17.00 -30.54 -2.88
CA MET A 94 -17.34 -29.55 -3.90
C MET A 94 -18.83 -29.62 -4.31
N PHE A 95 -19.44 -30.80 -4.24
CA PHE A 95 -20.84 -30.97 -4.62
C PHE A 95 -21.85 -30.66 -3.50
N LEU A 96 -21.44 -30.79 -2.24
CA LEU A 96 -22.29 -30.51 -1.08
C LEU A 96 -22.38 -29.03 -0.72
N PHE A 97 -21.43 -28.20 -1.18
CA PHE A 97 -21.38 -26.78 -0.87
C PHE A 97 -21.86 -25.86 -2.01
N TRP A 98 -22.43 -26.42 -3.08
CA TRP A 98 -22.96 -25.63 -4.19
C TRP A 98 -23.95 -24.51 -3.77
N PRO A 99 -24.90 -24.75 -2.84
CA PRO A 99 -25.81 -23.68 -2.43
C PRO A 99 -25.15 -22.57 -1.59
N VAL A 100 -24.00 -22.85 -0.94
CA VAL A 100 -23.25 -21.85 -0.17
C VAL A 100 -22.44 -20.93 -1.08
N LEU A 101 -22.08 -21.37 -2.28
CA LEU A 101 -21.35 -20.57 -3.27
C LEU A 101 -22.19 -19.40 -3.81
N ILE A 102 -23.51 -19.53 -3.88
CA ILE A 102 -24.40 -18.47 -4.40
C ILE A 102 -24.48 -17.30 -3.43
N THR A 103 -24.41 -17.53 -2.12
CA THR A 103 -24.37 -16.45 -1.12
C THR A 103 -23.00 -15.78 -1.01
N GLN A 104 -21.95 -16.38 -1.58
CA GLN A 104 -20.59 -15.79 -1.60
C GLN A 104 -20.36 -14.82 -2.77
N ILE A 105 -21.26 -14.78 -3.77
CA ILE A 105 -21.12 -13.85 -4.90
C ILE A 105 -21.16 -12.40 -4.42
N SER A 106 -21.95 -12.07 -3.41
CA SER A 106 -21.95 -10.75 -2.77
C SER A 106 -20.62 -10.45 -2.03
N GLY A 107 -19.97 -11.50 -1.50
CA GLY A 107 -18.64 -11.39 -0.88
C GLY A 107 -17.52 -11.15 -1.90
N MET A 108 -17.61 -11.72 -3.09
CA MET A 108 -16.60 -11.51 -4.16
C MET A 108 -16.62 -10.09 -4.72
N ILE A 109 -17.78 -9.44 -4.82
CA ILE A 109 -17.91 -8.04 -5.23
C ILE A 109 -17.29 -7.10 -4.18
N ALA A 110 -17.48 -7.40 -2.90
CA ALA A 110 -16.86 -6.65 -1.81
C ALA A 110 -15.34 -6.81 -1.80
N GLN A 111 -14.82 -7.98 -2.15
CA GLN A 111 -13.39 -8.27 -2.22
C GLN A 111 -12.71 -7.58 -3.40
N ALA A 112 -13.34 -7.53 -4.58
CA ALA A 112 -12.80 -6.77 -5.72
C ALA A 112 -12.64 -5.28 -5.38
N LYS A 113 -13.56 -4.72 -4.59
CA LYS A 113 -13.45 -3.34 -4.07
C LYS A 113 -12.31 -3.18 -3.05
N MET A 114 -11.96 -4.23 -2.31
CA MET A 114 -10.85 -4.18 -1.34
C MET A 114 -9.49 -4.20 -2.04
N ASP A 115 -9.34 -4.98 -3.11
CA ASP A 115 -8.11 -4.99 -3.92
C ASP A 115 -7.87 -3.60 -4.53
N ASP A 116 -8.91 -3.01 -5.13
CA ASP A 116 -8.85 -1.66 -5.68
C ASP A 116 -8.51 -0.62 -4.61
N LYS A 117 -9.06 -0.77 -3.41
CA LYS A 117 -8.79 0.11 -2.29
C LYS A 117 -7.33 0.06 -1.85
N VAL A 118 -6.74 -1.14 -1.77
CA VAL A 118 -5.31 -1.30 -1.49
C VAL A 118 -4.47 -0.57 -2.52
N MET A 119 -4.80 -0.72 -3.81
CA MET A 119 -4.09 -0.04 -4.90
C MET A 119 -4.24 1.49 -4.84
N MET A 120 -5.41 1.99 -4.44
CA MET A 120 -5.63 3.43 -4.24
C MET A 120 -4.81 3.97 -3.07
N ILE A 121 -4.80 3.29 -1.93
CA ILE A 121 -4.00 3.70 -0.75
C ILE A 121 -2.52 3.75 -1.12
N ALA A 122 -2.01 2.72 -1.80
CA ALA A 122 -0.62 2.69 -2.24
C ALA A 122 -0.29 3.87 -3.17
N ALA A 123 -1.15 4.15 -4.15
CA ALA A 123 -0.96 5.27 -5.08
C ALA A 123 -0.98 6.63 -4.36
N ASP A 124 -1.91 6.83 -3.43
CA ASP A 124 -2.05 8.05 -2.66
C ASP A 124 -0.83 8.28 -1.74
N THR A 125 -0.37 7.24 -1.06
CA THR A 125 0.83 7.32 -0.22
C THR A 125 2.06 7.70 -1.04
N ILE A 126 2.25 7.06 -2.21
CA ILE A 126 3.36 7.37 -3.11
C ILE A 126 3.30 8.83 -3.56
N ALA A 127 2.12 9.33 -3.96
CA ALA A 127 1.94 10.71 -4.38
C ALA A 127 2.26 11.71 -3.24
N ARG A 128 1.83 11.41 -2.02
CA ARG A 128 2.12 12.24 -0.84
C ARG A 128 3.61 12.28 -0.50
N GLU A 129 4.28 11.13 -0.52
CA GLU A 129 5.70 11.08 -0.22
C GLU A 129 6.54 11.74 -1.31
N ALA A 130 6.17 11.61 -2.59
CA ALA A 130 6.78 12.34 -3.68
C ALA A 130 6.64 13.87 -3.50
N TYR A 131 5.46 14.34 -3.12
CA TYR A 131 5.23 15.75 -2.83
C TYR A 131 6.06 16.26 -1.64
N ARG A 132 6.17 15.48 -0.57
CA ARG A 132 7.00 15.80 0.59
C ARG A 132 8.47 15.92 0.22
N ASN A 133 8.98 14.96 -0.55
CA ASN A 133 10.38 14.97 -0.99
C ASN A 133 10.69 16.16 -1.89
N THR A 134 9.76 16.56 -2.76
CA THR A 134 9.90 17.75 -3.59
C THR A 134 9.94 19.02 -2.74
N ASN A 135 9.08 19.15 -1.74
CA ASN A 135 9.04 20.31 -0.86
C ASN A 135 10.24 20.37 0.11
N ASN A 136 10.74 19.22 0.57
CA ASN A 136 11.93 19.17 1.40
C ASN A 136 13.19 19.59 0.63
N ASN A 137 13.23 19.32 -0.68
CA ASN A 137 14.33 19.80 -1.53
C ASN A 137 14.21 21.30 -1.89
N THR A 138 13.05 21.91 -1.67
CA THR A 138 12.82 23.36 -1.82
C THR A 138 12.90 24.12 -0.48
N ALA A 139 13.03 23.40 0.65
CA ALA A 139 13.34 24.05 1.91
C ALA A 139 14.69 24.75 1.81
N ALA A 140 14.75 26.02 2.17
CA ALA A 140 16.01 26.76 2.24
C ALA A 140 16.97 25.98 3.16
N PRO A 141 18.24 25.80 2.78
CA PRO A 141 19.24 25.24 3.68
C PRO A 141 19.21 26.02 5.00
N ALA A 142 19.44 25.31 6.11
CA ALA A 142 19.42 25.94 7.44
C ALA A 142 20.29 27.21 7.41
N GLY A 143 19.66 28.40 7.65
CA GLY A 143 20.28 29.70 7.49
C GLY A 143 20.13 30.34 6.10
N GLY A 144 19.42 29.72 5.17
CA GLY A 144 19.13 30.28 3.86
C GLY A 144 18.14 31.45 3.89
N LYS A 145 18.07 32.21 2.80
CA LYS A 145 17.14 33.33 2.60
C LYS A 145 16.23 33.09 1.40
N PHE A 146 15.06 33.71 1.40
CA PHE A 146 14.16 33.67 0.26
C PHE A 146 14.29 34.94 -0.58
N CYS A 147 14.23 34.79 -1.90
CA CYS A 147 14.20 35.96 -2.78
C CYS A 147 12.87 36.70 -2.60
N THR A 148 12.96 38.00 -2.29
CA THR A 148 11.78 38.85 -2.10
C THR A 148 11.02 39.14 -3.38
N GLN A 149 11.61 38.90 -4.55
CA GLN A 149 11.02 39.13 -5.85
C GLN A 149 10.23 37.90 -6.39
N CYS A 150 10.77 36.66 -6.21
CA CYS A 150 10.17 35.46 -6.80
C CYS A 150 9.96 34.31 -5.80
N GLY A 151 10.24 34.48 -4.52
CA GLY A 151 10.04 33.51 -3.46
C GLY A 151 10.99 32.30 -3.47
N LYS A 152 11.95 32.20 -4.41
CA LYS A 152 12.87 31.08 -4.48
C LYS A 152 13.81 31.07 -3.29
N SER A 153 14.03 29.90 -2.69
CA SER A 153 14.98 29.70 -1.61
C SER A 153 16.42 29.73 -2.13
N MET A 154 17.30 30.39 -1.39
CA MET A 154 18.71 30.62 -1.75
C MET A 154 19.59 30.36 -0.54
N PRO A 155 20.88 29.96 -0.74
CA PRO A 155 21.86 29.92 0.34
C PRO A 155 22.05 31.32 0.96
N ALA A 156 22.41 31.37 2.25
CA ALA A 156 22.59 32.64 2.97
C ALA A 156 23.57 33.60 2.29
N GLU A 157 24.61 33.08 1.67
CA GLU A 157 25.69 33.76 0.97
C GLU A 157 25.38 34.16 -0.48
N ALA A 158 24.22 33.76 -1.02
CA ALA A 158 23.87 34.12 -2.39
C ALA A 158 23.69 35.63 -2.54
N LEU A 159 24.42 36.26 -3.46
CA LEU A 159 24.29 37.68 -3.76
C LEU A 159 23.21 38.02 -4.78
N PHE A 160 22.89 37.04 -5.62
CA PHE A 160 21.87 37.16 -6.66
C PHE A 160 20.96 35.93 -6.67
N CYS A 161 19.70 36.14 -7.01
CA CYS A 161 18.75 35.06 -7.15
C CYS A 161 18.98 34.25 -8.43
N SER A 162 19.20 32.94 -8.32
CA SER A 162 19.35 32.02 -9.49
C SER A 162 18.04 31.81 -10.27
N GLY A 163 16.92 32.32 -9.78
CA GLY A 163 15.64 32.20 -10.45
C GLY A 163 15.23 33.39 -11.28
N CYS A 164 15.42 34.61 -10.75
CA CYS A 164 15.00 35.85 -11.39
C CYS A 164 16.12 36.91 -11.56
N GLY A 165 17.34 36.61 -11.12
CA GLY A 165 18.49 37.50 -11.23
C GLY A 165 18.48 38.68 -10.25
N ALA A 166 17.48 38.81 -9.40
CA ALA A 166 17.39 39.90 -8.43
C ALA A 166 18.54 39.86 -7.43
N LYS A 167 19.07 41.01 -7.02
CA LYS A 167 20.04 41.11 -5.95
C LYS A 167 19.36 40.80 -4.61
N LEU A 168 20.01 39.99 -3.77
CA LEU A 168 19.52 39.53 -2.47
C LEU A 168 20.16 40.25 -1.30
#